data_aa9200e364a29389e489b86cf8ef40e2
#
_entry.id   aa9200e364a29389e489b86cf8ef40e2
#
_cell.length_a   1.000
_cell.length_b   1.000
_cell.length_c   1.000
_cell.angle_alpha   90.00
_cell.angle_beta   90.00
_cell.angle_gamma   90.00
#
_symmetry.space_group_name_H-M   'P 1'
#
loop_
_entity.id
_entity.type
_entity.pdbx_description
1 polymer ?
#
loop_
_entity_poly.entity_id
_entity_poly.type
_entity_poly.pdbx_seq_one_letter_code
_entity_poly.pdbx_strand_id
1 'polypeptide(L)'
;MSSFPCLVRLVSGSGQVRYRLGERLVDRYLEFVAGRCRPNTLRAVAFDLKVFFAVVAKGPVQVTAADVFEFLAAQRGDRTVVRLADRESGLSARTIARRLSSVSGLYAYLVARGDTPVRVNPVPRGLMTRRQGGTMRSRMAPLVRVPRSLPRILSPEEADRLVGALRTHRDRAMVAGMLLAGLRRCEVLGLRFGDVQVADRRLAVVEGKGGHHRIVPAANRFFDELGAYLHHERPATAGTGRVFVVLKGPRRGLPLSAEGLDEILAGARRRAGLEHATCHELRHTCLTRLREAGMALEAVQAQAGHASIEAGPDLPAPGR
;
A
#
# COMPACT_ATOMS: atom_id res chain seq x y z
N MET A 1 -14.82 -27.38 -17.38
CA MET A 1 -13.46 -26.79 -17.35
C MET A 1 -13.61 -25.29 -17.21
N SER A 2 -13.11 -24.70 -16.12
CA SER A 2 -13.18 -23.23 -15.92
C SER A 2 -12.30 -22.55 -16.98
N SER A 3 -12.89 -21.65 -17.77
CA SER A 3 -12.15 -20.96 -18.85
C SER A 3 -11.09 -20.01 -18.25
N PHE A 4 -9.85 -20.06 -18.76
CA PHE A 4 -8.79 -19.13 -18.41
C PHE A 4 -9.12 -17.72 -18.95
N PRO A 5 -8.90 -16.64 -18.14
CA PRO A 5 -8.42 -16.61 -16.77
C PRO A 5 -9.54 -16.67 -15.72
N CYS A 6 -9.55 -17.71 -14.90
CA CYS A 6 -10.50 -17.85 -13.78
C CYS A 6 -9.76 -17.76 -12.44
N LEU A 7 -9.97 -16.68 -11.68
CA LEU A 7 -9.28 -16.47 -10.41
C LEU A 7 -9.93 -17.27 -9.29
N VAL A 8 -9.22 -18.25 -8.78
CA VAL A 8 -9.62 -19.06 -7.62
C VAL A 8 -8.72 -18.73 -6.43
N ARG A 9 -9.33 -18.43 -5.29
CA ARG A 9 -8.64 -18.27 -4.01
C ARG A 9 -8.69 -19.57 -3.24
N LEU A 10 -7.54 -20.12 -2.88
CA LEU A 10 -7.40 -21.34 -2.09
C LEU A 10 -6.86 -20.96 -0.70
N VAL A 11 -7.39 -21.60 0.34
CA VAL A 11 -6.88 -21.44 1.71
C VAL A 11 -6.47 -22.82 2.19
N SER A 12 -5.19 -22.99 2.55
CA SER A 12 -4.72 -24.26 3.12
C SER A 12 -5.21 -24.41 4.56
N GLY A 13 -5.17 -25.64 5.09
CA GLY A 13 -5.49 -25.92 6.49
C GLY A 13 -4.62 -25.12 7.49
N SER A 14 -3.44 -24.66 7.07
CA SER A 14 -2.56 -23.77 7.83
C SER A 14 -2.93 -22.28 7.71
N GLY A 15 -4.03 -21.94 7.03
CA GLY A 15 -4.46 -20.54 6.79
C GLY A 15 -3.68 -19.80 5.69
N GLN A 16 -2.75 -20.45 5.00
CA GLN A 16 -2.01 -19.83 3.91
C GLN A 16 -2.91 -19.63 2.68
N VAL A 17 -2.94 -18.39 2.17
CA VAL A 17 -3.72 -18.03 0.99
C VAL A 17 -2.90 -18.23 -0.27
N ARG A 18 -3.47 -18.91 -1.26
CA ARG A 18 -2.93 -19.09 -2.62
C ARG A 18 -3.94 -18.64 -3.65
N TYR A 19 -3.48 -18.38 -4.86
CA TYR A 19 -4.32 -18.00 -6.00
C TYR A 19 -3.96 -18.85 -7.20
N ARG A 20 -4.97 -19.19 -8.03
CA ARG A 20 -4.82 -19.84 -9.33
C ARG A 20 -5.65 -19.11 -10.36
N LEU A 21 -5.18 -19.10 -11.61
CA LEU A 21 -5.91 -18.54 -12.75
C LEU A 21 -6.39 -19.63 -13.72
N GLY A 22 -5.97 -20.88 -13.56
CA GLY A 22 -6.37 -22.01 -14.39
C GLY A 22 -5.42 -22.25 -15.59
N GLU A 23 -4.25 -21.60 -15.62
CA GLU A 23 -3.20 -21.86 -16.59
C GLU A 23 -1.88 -22.21 -15.87
N ARG A 24 -1.27 -23.32 -16.27
CA ARG A 24 -0.15 -23.97 -15.55
C ARG A 24 1.06 -23.03 -15.31
N LEU A 25 1.46 -22.26 -16.32
CA LEU A 25 2.63 -21.38 -16.20
C LEU A 25 2.36 -20.21 -15.28
N VAL A 26 1.15 -19.64 -15.34
CA VAL A 26 0.71 -18.54 -14.49
C VAL A 26 0.55 -19.02 -13.05
N ASP A 27 -0.06 -20.19 -12.85
CA ASP A 27 -0.26 -20.75 -11.52
C ASP A 27 1.07 -21.06 -10.82
N ARG A 28 2.07 -21.60 -11.54
CA ARG A 28 3.44 -21.79 -11.02
C ARG A 28 4.11 -20.47 -10.65
N TYR A 29 3.90 -19.42 -11.44
CA TYR A 29 4.41 -18.09 -11.08
C TYR A 29 3.75 -17.56 -9.81
N LEU A 30 2.44 -17.73 -9.66
CA LEU A 30 1.73 -17.31 -8.44
C LEU A 30 2.19 -18.10 -7.22
N GLU A 31 2.51 -19.38 -7.35
CA GLU A 31 3.13 -20.18 -6.29
C GLU A 31 4.53 -19.64 -5.91
N PHE A 32 5.35 -19.29 -6.90
CA PHE A 32 6.65 -18.66 -6.68
C PHE A 32 6.52 -17.31 -5.94
N VAL A 33 5.57 -16.47 -6.34
CA VAL A 33 5.28 -15.18 -5.68
C VAL A 33 4.77 -15.40 -4.26
N ALA A 34 3.96 -16.45 -4.02
CA ALA A 34 3.45 -16.78 -2.69
C ALA A 34 4.57 -17.12 -1.70
N GLY A 35 5.66 -17.75 -2.16
CA GLY A 35 6.83 -18.05 -1.32
C GLY A 35 7.72 -16.84 -1.00
N ARG A 36 7.60 -15.73 -1.74
CA ARG A 36 8.48 -14.56 -1.62
C ARG A 36 7.81 -13.30 -1.12
N CYS A 37 6.51 -13.18 -1.32
CA CYS A 37 5.79 -11.93 -1.12
C CYS A 37 4.70 -12.07 -0.06
N ARG A 38 4.33 -10.93 0.53
CA ARG A 38 3.20 -10.87 1.47
C ARG A 38 1.88 -11.19 0.77
N PRO A 39 0.86 -11.69 1.49
CA PRO A 39 -0.43 -12.07 0.93
C PRO A 39 -1.11 -10.97 0.10
N ASN A 40 -0.99 -9.71 0.50
CA ASN A 40 -1.56 -8.58 -0.25
C ASN A 40 -0.84 -8.32 -1.58
N THR A 41 0.48 -8.53 -1.66
CA THR A 41 1.24 -8.44 -2.91
C THR A 41 0.86 -9.57 -3.85
N LEU A 42 0.77 -10.80 -3.34
CA LEU A 42 0.32 -11.96 -4.10
C LEU A 42 -1.10 -11.73 -4.66
N ARG A 43 -2.02 -11.23 -3.83
CA ARG A 43 -3.38 -10.89 -4.25
C ARG A 43 -3.35 -9.85 -5.40
N ALA A 44 -2.59 -8.78 -5.25
CA ALA A 44 -2.49 -7.74 -6.27
C ALA A 44 -1.97 -8.29 -7.60
N VAL A 45 -0.88 -9.09 -7.58
CA VAL A 45 -0.33 -9.75 -8.77
C VAL A 45 -1.36 -10.66 -9.42
N ALA A 46 -2.05 -11.51 -8.65
CA ALA A 46 -3.05 -12.42 -9.18
C ALA A 46 -4.22 -11.68 -9.87
N PHE A 47 -4.72 -10.60 -9.27
CA PHE A 47 -5.76 -9.76 -9.89
C PHE A 47 -5.26 -9.01 -11.13
N ASP A 48 -4.03 -8.52 -11.12
CA ASP A 48 -3.44 -7.84 -12.28
C ASP A 48 -3.31 -8.78 -13.48
N LEU A 49 -2.81 -10.01 -13.25
CA LEU A 49 -2.68 -11.03 -14.28
C LEU A 49 -4.06 -11.48 -14.79
N LYS A 50 -5.06 -11.64 -13.90
CA LYS A 50 -6.44 -11.92 -14.33
C LYS A 50 -6.94 -10.87 -15.32
N VAL A 51 -6.78 -9.58 -14.98
CA VAL A 51 -7.23 -8.49 -15.84
C VAL A 51 -6.47 -8.48 -17.16
N PHE A 52 -5.15 -8.69 -17.12
CA PHE A 52 -4.33 -8.74 -18.33
C PHE A 52 -4.81 -9.84 -19.29
N PHE A 53 -4.92 -11.07 -18.82
CA PHE A 53 -5.31 -12.19 -19.68
C PHE A 53 -6.78 -12.17 -20.08
N ALA A 54 -7.65 -11.52 -19.30
CA ALA A 54 -9.03 -11.30 -19.71
C ALA A 54 -9.15 -10.31 -20.90
N VAL A 55 -8.28 -9.33 -20.97
CA VAL A 55 -8.24 -8.35 -22.09
C VAL A 55 -7.55 -8.94 -23.30
N VAL A 56 -6.37 -9.56 -23.11
CA VAL A 56 -5.55 -10.09 -24.22
C VAL A 56 -6.14 -11.37 -24.80
N ALA A 57 -6.86 -12.17 -24.01
CA ALA A 57 -7.52 -13.41 -24.42
C ALA A 57 -6.60 -14.45 -25.11
N LYS A 58 -5.31 -14.45 -24.76
CA LYS A 58 -4.28 -15.38 -25.27
C LYS A 58 -3.60 -16.12 -24.14
N GLY A 59 -3.10 -17.33 -24.41
CA GLY A 59 -2.23 -18.04 -23.47
C GLY A 59 -0.87 -17.34 -23.30
N PRO A 60 -0.18 -17.53 -22.15
CA PRO A 60 1.04 -16.78 -21.83
C PRO A 60 2.17 -16.93 -22.86
N VAL A 61 2.22 -18.05 -23.56
CA VAL A 61 3.25 -18.32 -24.59
C VAL A 61 3.02 -17.53 -25.89
N GLN A 62 1.77 -17.12 -26.15
CA GLN A 62 1.35 -16.46 -27.39
C GLN A 62 1.37 -14.92 -27.29
N VAL A 63 1.60 -14.38 -26.11
CA VAL A 63 1.58 -12.93 -25.89
C VAL A 63 2.80 -12.27 -26.52
N THR A 64 2.55 -11.20 -27.25
CA THR A 64 3.54 -10.37 -27.94
C THR A 64 3.60 -8.96 -27.34
N ALA A 65 4.57 -8.17 -27.78
CA ALA A 65 4.64 -6.75 -27.40
C ALA A 65 3.43 -5.96 -27.93
N ALA A 66 2.85 -6.32 -29.07
CA ALA A 66 1.64 -5.70 -29.61
C ALA A 66 0.46 -5.87 -28.65
N ASP A 67 0.26 -7.07 -28.10
CA ASP A 67 -0.80 -7.32 -27.11
C ASP A 67 -0.65 -6.46 -25.83
N VAL A 68 0.60 -6.16 -25.44
CA VAL A 68 0.85 -5.26 -24.31
C VAL A 68 0.44 -3.83 -24.64
N PHE A 69 0.66 -3.35 -25.86
CA PHE A 69 0.19 -2.03 -26.28
C PHE A 69 -1.33 -1.96 -26.39
N GLU A 70 -1.98 -2.99 -26.91
CA GLU A 70 -3.45 -3.10 -26.93
C GLU A 70 -4.03 -3.10 -25.53
N PHE A 71 -3.42 -3.86 -24.61
CA PHE A 71 -3.80 -3.82 -23.19
C PHE A 71 -3.67 -2.41 -22.59
N LEU A 72 -2.59 -1.69 -22.89
CA LEU A 72 -2.42 -0.30 -22.43
C LEU A 72 -3.51 0.62 -22.98
N ALA A 73 -3.85 0.48 -24.26
CA ALA A 73 -4.92 1.26 -24.88
C ALA A 73 -6.28 0.98 -24.22
N ALA A 74 -6.61 -0.30 -23.98
CA ALA A 74 -7.83 -0.70 -23.29
C ALA A 74 -7.92 -0.12 -21.86
N GLN A 75 -6.80 -0.13 -21.11
CA GLN A 75 -6.77 0.41 -19.74
C GLN A 75 -6.96 1.94 -19.69
N ARG A 76 -6.59 2.66 -20.73
CA ARG A 76 -6.78 4.11 -20.85
C ARG A 76 -8.14 4.47 -21.40
N GLY A 77 -8.72 3.63 -22.24
CA GLY A 77 -10.00 3.87 -22.91
C GLY A 77 -11.22 3.36 -22.15
N ASP A 78 -11.06 2.76 -20.98
CA ASP A 78 -12.20 2.25 -20.20
C ASP A 78 -13.03 3.41 -19.63
N ARG A 79 -14.07 3.77 -20.37
CA ARG A 79 -15.02 4.86 -20.03
C ARG A 79 -15.92 4.52 -18.84
N THR A 80 -15.98 3.27 -18.40
CA THR A 80 -16.76 2.87 -17.21
C THR A 80 -16.09 3.30 -15.90
N VAL A 81 -14.77 3.56 -15.96
CA VAL A 81 -13.99 4.03 -14.80
C VAL A 81 -13.76 5.53 -14.93
N VAL A 82 -14.46 6.32 -14.12
CA VAL A 82 -14.21 7.77 -13.98
C VAL A 82 -13.33 8.00 -12.77
N ARG A 83 -12.18 8.67 -12.96
CA ARG A 83 -11.27 9.04 -11.87
C ARG A 83 -11.85 10.21 -11.08
N LEU A 84 -11.92 10.05 -9.75
CA LEU A 84 -12.46 11.08 -8.87
C LEU A 84 -11.58 12.35 -8.81
N ALA A 85 -10.26 12.20 -9.07
CA ALA A 85 -9.29 13.30 -8.93
C ALA A 85 -9.33 14.31 -10.09
N ASP A 86 -9.55 13.86 -11.31
CA ASP A 86 -9.48 14.69 -12.53
C ASP A 86 -10.69 14.51 -13.45
N ARG A 87 -11.64 13.64 -13.08
CA ARG A 87 -12.83 13.28 -13.85
C ARG A 87 -12.54 12.72 -15.24
N GLU A 88 -11.30 12.33 -15.54
CA GLU A 88 -10.98 11.65 -16.77
C GLU A 88 -11.43 10.19 -16.72
N SER A 89 -11.78 9.61 -17.86
CA SER A 89 -12.09 8.19 -18.00
C SER A 89 -10.81 7.33 -18.01
N GLY A 90 -10.97 6.09 -17.57
CA GLY A 90 -9.90 5.11 -17.54
C GLY A 90 -9.11 5.07 -16.22
N LEU A 91 -8.19 4.14 -16.14
CA LEU A 91 -7.40 3.90 -14.92
C LEU A 91 -6.26 4.91 -14.76
N SER A 92 -5.90 5.18 -13.50
CA SER A 92 -4.75 6.03 -13.21
C SER A 92 -3.44 5.43 -13.76
N ALA A 93 -2.52 6.30 -14.21
CA ALA A 93 -1.21 5.90 -14.70
C ALA A 93 -0.45 5.00 -13.70
N ARG A 94 -0.58 5.24 -12.40
CA ARG A 94 0.01 4.42 -11.33
C ARG A 94 -0.57 3.00 -11.31
N THR A 95 -1.89 2.85 -11.50
CA THR A 95 -2.54 1.54 -11.56
C THR A 95 -2.09 0.77 -12.80
N ILE A 96 -2.02 1.43 -13.95
CA ILE A 96 -1.55 0.82 -15.21
C ILE A 96 -0.09 0.39 -15.09
N ALA A 97 0.79 1.25 -14.58
CA ALA A 97 2.20 0.92 -14.37
C ALA A 97 2.38 -0.27 -13.41
N ARG A 98 1.59 -0.35 -12.33
CA ARG A 98 1.60 -1.50 -11.41
C ARG A 98 1.18 -2.79 -12.12
N ARG A 99 0.11 -2.77 -12.93
CA ARG A 99 -0.34 -3.92 -13.71
C ARG A 99 0.74 -4.39 -14.67
N LEU A 100 1.38 -3.48 -15.41
CA LEU A 100 2.50 -3.80 -16.26
C LEU A 100 3.68 -4.42 -15.52
N SER A 101 3.98 -3.94 -14.32
CA SER A 101 5.02 -4.54 -13.47
C SER A 101 4.69 -5.98 -13.09
N SER A 102 3.42 -6.29 -12.78
CA SER A 102 2.96 -7.66 -12.49
C SER A 102 3.10 -8.57 -13.72
N VAL A 103 2.73 -8.09 -14.91
CA VAL A 103 2.88 -8.81 -16.18
C VAL A 103 4.36 -9.03 -16.51
N SER A 104 5.16 -7.96 -16.43
CA SER A 104 6.61 -8.05 -16.67
C SER A 104 7.30 -9.03 -15.71
N GLY A 105 6.86 -9.10 -14.45
CA GLY A 105 7.35 -10.06 -13.46
C GLY A 105 7.07 -11.51 -13.86
N LEU A 106 5.86 -11.81 -14.37
CA LEU A 106 5.54 -13.14 -14.90
C LEU A 106 6.50 -13.51 -16.03
N TYR A 107 6.65 -12.65 -17.02
CA TYR A 107 7.49 -12.95 -18.19
C TYR A 107 8.99 -13.00 -17.86
N ALA A 108 9.46 -12.18 -16.92
CA ALA A 108 10.82 -12.29 -16.42
C ALA A 108 11.07 -13.65 -15.73
N TYR A 109 10.07 -14.15 -14.98
CA TYR A 109 10.13 -15.47 -14.38
C TYR A 109 10.14 -16.59 -15.44
N LEU A 110 9.29 -16.52 -16.46
CA LEU A 110 9.24 -17.53 -17.54
C LEU A 110 10.55 -17.58 -18.33
N VAL A 111 11.12 -16.42 -18.67
CA VAL A 111 12.43 -16.33 -19.35
C VAL A 111 13.53 -16.91 -18.45
N ALA A 112 13.58 -16.57 -17.18
CA ALA A 112 14.59 -17.05 -16.24
C ALA A 112 14.52 -18.57 -16.02
N ARG A 113 13.34 -19.16 -16.08
CA ARG A 113 13.18 -20.63 -16.00
C ARG A 113 13.77 -21.37 -17.19
N GLY A 114 13.66 -20.84 -18.40
CA GLY A 114 14.20 -21.43 -19.62
C GLY A 114 13.48 -22.69 -20.14
N ASP A 115 12.50 -23.24 -19.40
CA ASP A 115 11.76 -24.47 -19.71
C ASP A 115 10.45 -24.20 -20.51
N THR A 116 10.31 -23.00 -21.05
CA THR A 116 9.16 -22.57 -21.87
C THR A 116 9.65 -22.00 -23.21
N PRO A 117 8.78 -21.91 -24.25
CA PRO A 117 9.13 -21.23 -25.50
C PRO A 117 9.36 -19.71 -25.36
N VAL A 118 8.99 -19.11 -24.24
CA VAL A 118 9.15 -17.67 -23.98
C VAL A 118 10.64 -17.35 -23.81
N ARG A 119 11.22 -16.61 -24.77
CA ARG A 119 12.65 -16.22 -24.76
C ARG A 119 12.87 -14.76 -24.39
N VAL A 120 11.86 -13.91 -24.57
CA VAL A 120 11.94 -12.47 -24.35
C VAL A 120 10.71 -12.02 -23.58
N ASN A 121 10.89 -11.06 -22.69
CA ASN A 121 9.78 -10.42 -21.98
C ASN A 121 9.02 -9.51 -22.97
N PRO A 122 7.73 -9.75 -23.25
CA PRO A 122 6.96 -8.95 -24.20
C PRO A 122 6.65 -7.54 -23.66
N VAL A 123 6.85 -7.27 -22.37
CA VAL A 123 6.66 -5.93 -21.81
C VAL A 123 7.92 -5.11 -22.07
N PRO A 124 7.91 -4.12 -22.97
CA PRO A 124 9.08 -3.30 -23.24
C PRO A 124 9.50 -2.52 -21.99
N ARG A 125 10.81 -2.43 -21.75
CA ARG A 125 11.35 -1.62 -20.63
C ARG A 125 11.11 -0.13 -20.80
N GLY A 126 10.82 0.32 -22.02
CA GLY A 126 10.54 1.69 -22.41
C GLY A 126 10.71 1.88 -23.92
N LEU A 127 10.37 3.07 -24.40
CA LEU A 127 10.58 3.47 -25.79
C LEU A 127 11.80 4.38 -25.87
N MET A 128 12.66 4.16 -26.89
CA MET A 128 13.79 5.04 -27.16
C MET A 128 13.28 6.40 -27.65
N THR A 129 13.54 7.46 -26.90
CA THR A 129 13.22 8.83 -27.33
C THR A 129 14.50 9.49 -27.86
N ARG A 130 14.44 9.95 -29.12
CA ARG A 130 15.51 10.77 -29.73
C ARG A 130 15.40 12.18 -29.18
N ARG A 131 16.44 12.65 -28.49
CA ARG A 131 16.52 14.06 -28.09
C ARG A 131 17.14 14.85 -29.24
N GLN A 132 16.48 15.90 -29.71
CA GLN A 132 17.07 16.88 -30.60
C GLN A 132 18.18 17.63 -29.84
N GLY A 133 19.42 17.56 -30.36
CA GLY A 133 20.58 18.37 -29.91
C GLY A 133 21.52 17.66 -28.91
N GLY A 134 22.68 17.25 -29.40
CA GLY A 134 23.93 17.04 -28.67
C GLY A 134 24.02 15.88 -27.68
N THR A 135 25.05 15.03 -27.90
CA THR A 135 25.50 13.86 -27.11
C THR A 135 24.47 12.79 -26.81
N MET A 136 24.70 11.63 -27.41
CA MET A 136 23.88 10.43 -27.45
C MET A 136 23.85 9.73 -26.07
N ARG A 137 23.04 10.19 -25.12
CA ARG A 137 22.53 9.38 -24.02
C ARG A 137 21.09 9.02 -24.33
N SER A 138 20.91 7.88 -24.94
CA SER A 138 19.60 7.24 -25.19
C SER A 138 18.92 6.98 -23.85
N ARG A 139 17.93 7.81 -23.49
CA ARG A 139 17.12 7.60 -22.31
C ARG A 139 15.85 6.87 -22.69
N MET A 140 15.68 5.65 -22.18
CA MET A 140 14.43 4.90 -22.36
C MET A 140 13.31 5.59 -21.59
N ALA A 141 12.29 6.08 -22.32
CA ALA A 141 11.08 6.63 -21.70
C ALA A 141 10.18 5.48 -21.23
N PRO A 142 9.66 5.51 -20.00
CA PRO A 142 8.76 4.47 -19.51
C PRO A 142 7.48 4.45 -20.34
N LEU A 143 6.88 3.26 -20.54
CA LEU A 143 5.63 3.07 -21.29
C LEU A 143 4.46 3.88 -20.68
N VAL A 144 4.48 4.04 -19.37
CA VAL A 144 3.48 4.82 -18.64
C VAL A 144 4.23 5.84 -17.78
N ARG A 145 4.05 7.11 -18.09
CA ARG A 145 4.50 8.19 -17.23
C ARG A 145 3.59 8.29 -16.02
N VAL A 146 4.13 8.04 -14.84
CA VAL A 146 3.43 8.29 -13.58
C VAL A 146 3.81 9.67 -13.08
N PRO A 147 2.89 10.63 -12.97
CA PRO A 147 3.19 11.93 -12.39
C PRO A 147 3.71 11.76 -10.96
N ARG A 148 4.81 12.43 -10.65
CA ARG A 148 5.30 12.55 -9.28
C ARG A 148 4.52 13.66 -8.61
N SER A 149 3.46 13.32 -7.88
CA SER A 149 2.80 14.25 -6.98
C SER A 149 3.52 14.22 -5.63
N LEU A 150 3.83 15.38 -5.09
CA LEU A 150 4.28 15.48 -3.71
C LEU A 150 3.17 14.91 -2.79
N PRO A 151 3.52 14.12 -1.77
CA PRO A 151 2.55 13.68 -0.80
C PRO A 151 1.91 14.91 -0.14
N ARG A 152 0.58 14.93 -0.06
CA ARG A 152 -0.11 15.97 0.69
C ARG A 152 0.16 15.76 2.18
N ILE A 153 0.40 16.84 2.88
CA ILE A 153 0.51 16.94 4.33
C ILE A 153 -0.66 17.75 4.88
N LEU A 154 -1.15 17.42 6.06
CA LEU A 154 -2.18 18.20 6.73
C LEU A 154 -1.55 19.42 7.38
N SER A 155 -2.22 20.59 7.31
CA SER A 155 -1.86 21.71 8.15
C SER A 155 -2.14 21.43 9.64
N PRO A 156 -1.57 22.20 10.60
CA PRO A 156 -1.92 22.07 12.01
C PRO A 156 -3.43 22.13 12.25
N GLU A 157 -4.11 23.09 11.64
CA GLU A 157 -5.54 23.35 11.78
C GLU A 157 -6.37 22.20 11.16
N GLU A 158 -5.95 21.62 10.05
CA GLU A 158 -6.57 20.44 9.44
C GLU A 158 -6.43 19.22 10.35
N ALA A 159 -5.24 19.04 10.95
CA ALA A 159 -5.00 17.96 11.89
C ALA A 159 -5.87 18.07 13.14
N ASP A 160 -5.99 19.27 13.71
CA ASP A 160 -6.80 19.52 14.90
C ASP A 160 -8.30 19.34 14.61
N ARG A 161 -8.80 19.83 13.47
CA ARG A 161 -10.18 19.59 13.02
C ARG A 161 -10.45 18.11 12.83
N LEU A 162 -9.51 17.37 12.26
CA LEU A 162 -9.66 15.92 12.07
C LEU A 162 -9.75 15.19 13.41
N VAL A 163 -8.82 15.49 14.32
CA VAL A 163 -8.79 14.86 15.65
C VAL A 163 -10.03 15.20 16.47
N GLY A 164 -10.49 16.47 16.44
CA GLY A 164 -11.72 16.91 17.08
C GLY A 164 -12.99 16.23 16.53
N ALA A 165 -12.95 15.82 15.26
CA ALA A 165 -14.05 15.11 14.61
C ALA A 165 -14.09 13.58 14.92
N LEU A 166 -13.08 13.02 15.59
CA LEU A 166 -13.07 11.62 16.02
C LEU A 166 -13.95 11.41 17.24
N ARG A 167 -14.73 10.33 17.25
CA ARG A 167 -15.79 10.11 18.26
C ARG A 167 -15.33 9.33 19.49
N THR A 168 -14.28 8.51 19.36
CA THR A 168 -13.86 7.59 20.42
C THR A 168 -12.39 7.78 20.76
N HIS A 169 -12.00 7.45 21.98
CA HIS A 169 -10.60 7.41 22.41
C HIS A 169 -9.78 6.41 21.57
N ARG A 170 -10.39 5.26 21.22
CA ARG A 170 -9.79 4.31 20.29
C ARG A 170 -9.36 4.97 18.99
N ASP A 171 -10.27 5.73 18.36
CA ASP A 171 -10.05 6.34 17.06
C ASP A 171 -8.98 7.43 17.16
N ARG A 172 -9.01 8.23 18.25
CA ARG A 172 -7.98 9.24 18.53
C ARG A 172 -6.61 8.63 18.79
N ALA A 173 -6.52 7.53 19.55
CA ALA A 173 -5.26 6.82 19.77
C ALA A 173 -4.68 6.28 18.45
N MET A 174 -5.49 5.66 17.58
CA MET A 174 -5.02 5.19 16.27
C MET A 174 -4.51 6.32 15.38
N VAL A 175 -5.23 7.43 15.32
CA VAL A 175 -4.82 8.61 14.55
C VAL A 175 -3.55 9.23 15.13
N ALA A 176 -3.46 9.36 16.47
CA ALA A 176 -2.24 9.82 17.15
C ALA A 176 -1.03 8.93 16.85
N GLY A 177 -1.19 7.61 16.80
CA GLY A 177 -0.12 6.68 16.41
C GLY A 177 0.39 6.91 14.99
N MET A 178 -0.48 7.28 14.05
CA MET A 178 -0.09 7.60 12.68
C MET A 178 0.47 9.03 12.54
N LEU A 179 -0.17 10.01 13.17
CA LEU A 179 0.12 11.44 13.00
C LEU A 179 1.31 11.91 13.85
N LEU A 180 1.54 11.31 15.03
CA LEU A 180 2.56 11.74 15.98
C LEU A 180 3.74 10.76 16.11
N ALA A 181 3.53 9.46 15.86
CA ALA A 181 4.59 8.46 15.87
C ALA A 181 4.94 7.93 14.47
N GLY A 182 4.19 8.32 13.43
CA GLY A 182 4.47 7.95 12.04
C GLY A 182 4.22 6.46 11.73
N LEU A 183 3.37 5.78 12.49
CA LEU A 183 3.05 4.38 12.24
C LEU A 183 2.27 4.21 10.92
N ARG A 184 2.51 3.07 10.23
CA ARG A 184 1.67 2.66 9.09
C ARG A 184 0.33 2.12 9.60
N ARG A 185 -0.71 2.18 8.76
CA ARG A 185 -2.03 1.59 9.06
C ARG A 185 -1.93 0.14 9.57
N CYS A 186 -1.17 -0.70 8.88
CA CYS A 186 -1.01 -2.10 9.29
C CYS A 186 -0.23 -2.26 10.62
N GLU A 187 0.67 -1.34 10.93
CA GLU A 187 1.43 -1.33 12.19
C GLU A 187 0.52 -0.95 13.36
N VAL A 188 -0.31 0.09 13.20
CA VAL A 188 -1.32 0.47 14.20
C VAL A 188 -2.28 -0.68 14.47
N LEU A 189 -2.87 -1.25 13.40
CA LEU A 189 -3.81 -2.38 13.53
C LEU A 189 -3.14 -3.66 14.03
N GLY A 190 -1.84 -3.80 13.78
CA GLY A 190 -1.01 -4.91 14.23
C GLY A 190 -0.58 -4.85 15.68
N LEU A 191 -0.68 -3.68 16.32
CA LEU A 191 -0.15 -3.41 17.66
C LEU A 191 -0.74 -4.36 18.70
N ARG A 192 0.13 -4.95 19.52
CA ARG A 192 -0.21 -5.82 20.64
C ARG A 192 0.12 -5.13 21.96
N PHE A 193 -0.43 -5.60 23.06
CA PHE A 193 -0.12 -5.03 24.38
C PHE A 193 1.37 -5.09 24.71
N GLY A 194 2.05 -6.19 24.39
CA GLY A 194 3.50 -6.33 24.60
C GLY A 194 4.38 -5.38 23.77
N ASP A 195 3.80 -4.76 22.75
CA ASP A 195 4.52 -3.79 21.89
C ASP A 195 4.47 -2.37 22.45
N VAL A 196 3.64 -2.12 23.50
CA VAL A 196 3.41 -0.79 24.07
C VAL A 196 4.24 -0.63 25.35
N GLN A 197 5.31 0.13 25.28
CA GLN A 197 6.20 0.44 26.39
C GLN A 197 5.81 1.80 26.99
N VAL A 198 4.84 1.79 27.92
CA VAL A 198 4.26 3.04 28.47
C VAL A 198 5.30 3.85 29.24
N ALA A 199 6.09 3.19 30.10
CA ALA A 199 7.11 3.86 30.91
C ALA A 199 8.15 4.61 30.07
N ASP A 200 8.58 4.01 28.93
CA ASP A 200 9.58 4.57 28.03
C ASP A 200 8.97 5.45 26.93
N ARG A 201 7.63 5.54 26.86
CA ARG A 201 6.89 6.22 25.78
C ARG A 201 7.31 5.74 24.40
N ARG A 202 7.41 4.44 24.21
CA ARG A 202 7.87 3.80 22.97
C ARG A 202 6.90 2.73 22.48
N LEU A 203 6.94 2.49 21.18
CA LEU A 203 6.17 1.44 20.54
C LEU A 203 7.13 0.53 19.77
N ALA A 204 7.09 -0.78 20.07
CA ALA A 204 7.82 -1.77 19.31
C ALA A 204 7.03 -2.16 18.05
N VAL A 205 7.58 -1.88 16.87
CA VAL A 205 6.98 -2.29 15.60
C VAL A 205 7.62 -3.59 15.16
N VAL A 206 6.95 -4.71 15.44
CA VAL A 206 7.48 -6.07 15.25
C VAL A 206 7.24 -6.59 13.82
N GLU A 207 6.14 -6.17 13.18
CA GLU A 207 5.73 -6.64 11.84
C GLU A 207 5.79 -5.52 10.78
N GLY A 208 6.87 -4.74 10.75
CA GLY A 208 7.07 -3.68 9.76
C GLY A 208 7.13 -4.21 8.32
N LYS A 209 6.89 -3.34 7.33
CA LYS A 209 7.08 -3.68 5.91
C LYS A 209 8.55 -4.09 5.69
N GLY A 210 8.78 -5.33 5.25
CA GLY A 210 10.14 -5.88 5.09
C GLY A 210 10.64 -6.73 6.27
N GLY A 211 9.82 -6.95 7.34
CA GLY A 211 10.20 -7.80 8.49
C GLY A 211 11.15 -7.12 9.49
N HIS A 212 11.43 -5.82 9.32
CA HIS A 212 12.31 -5.08 10.21
C HIS A 212 11.62 -4.70 11.52
N HIS A 213 12.26 -5.04 12.64
CA HIS A 213 11.85 -4.58 13.96
C HIS A 213 12.42 -3.18 14.21
N ARG A 214 11.61 -2.30 14.77
CA ARG A 214 12.06 -0.98 15.21
C ARG A 214 11.29 -0.50 16.43
N ILE A 215 11.93 0.34 17.20
CA ILE A 215 11.30 1.06 18.32
C ILE A 215 11.02 2.49 17.85
N VAL A 216 9.79 2.96 18.09
CA VAL A 216 9.33 4.29 17.68
C VAL A 216 8.89 5.05 18.92
N PRO A 217 9.45 6.26 19.20
CA PRO A 217 8.94 7.11 20.23
C PRO A 217 7.52 7.59 19.88
N ALA A 218 6.67 7.70 20.88
CA ALA A 218 5.30 8.20 20.70
C ALA A 218 5.00 9.32 21.69
N ALA A 219 4.20 10.30 21.25
CA ALA A 219 3.81 11.43 22.07
C ALA A 219 2.88 11.01 23.22
N ASN A 220 2.89 11.77 24.33
CA ASN A 220 2.02 11.52 25.49
C ASN A 220 0.55 11.38 25.09
N ARG A 221 0.07 12.21 24.18
CA ARG A 221 -1.30 12.17 23.68
C ARG A 221 -1.72 10.79 23.17
N PHE A 222 -0.81 10.02 22.57
CA PHE A 222 -1.10 8.63 22.17
C PHE A 222 -1.42 7.77 23.39
N PHE A 223 -0.61 7.87 24.44
CA PHE A 223 -0.77 7.04 25.64
C PHE A 223 -2.00 7.46 26.47
N ASP A 224 -2.29 8.76 26.54
CA ASP A 224 -3.47 9.30 27.21
C ASP A 224 -4.76 8.77 26.55
N GLU A 225 -4.85 8.88 25.23
CA GLU A 225 -5.99 8.37 24.46
C GLU A 225 -6.07 6.84 24.51
N LEU A 226 -4.92 6.15 24.49
CA LEU A 226 -4.86 4.71 24.64
C LEU A 226 -5.37 4.29 26.04
N GLY A 227 -4.92 4.93 27.10
CA GLY A 227 -5.36 4.66 28.46
C GLY A 227 -6.88 4.86 28.62
N ALA A 228 -7.40 5.98 28.13
CA ALA A 228 -8.84 6.27 28.15
C ALA A 228 -9.64 5.23 27.35
N TYR A 229 -9.14 4.83 26.18
CA TYR A 229 -9.74 3.76 25.37
C TYR A 229 -9.80 2.43 26.11
N LEU A 230 -8.68 2.01 26.71
CA LEU A 230 -8.59 0.74 27.44
C LEU A 230 -9.50 0.70 28.65
N HIS A 231 -9.64 1.84 29.36
CA HIS A 231 -10.44 1.93 30.57
C HIS A 231 -11.95 2.06 30.27
N HIS A 232 -12.34 2.88 29.28
CA HIS A 232 -13.73 3.25 29.08
C HIS A 232 -14.42 2.57 27.88
N GLU A 233 -13.70 2.15 26.87
CA GLU A 233 -14.30 1.76 25.59
C GLU A 233 -14.01 0.32 25.18
N ARG A 234 -12.82 -0.22 25.52
CA ARG A 234 -12.42 -1.55 25.08
C ARG A 234 -13.26 -2.63 25.79
N PRO A 235 -13.94 -3.52 25.02
CA PRO A 235 -14.72 -4.59 25.65
C PRO A 235 -13.83 -5.51 26.48
N ALA A 236 -14.20 -5.76 27.75
CA ALA A 236 -13.50 -6.71 28.63
C ALA A 236 -13.49 -8.13 28.05
N THR A 237 -14.50 -8.47 27.23
CA THR A 237 -14.65 -9.78 26.57
C THR A 237 -13.80 -9.93 25.30
N ALA A 238 -12.95 -8.95 24.94
CA ALA A 238 -12.12 -9.04 23.77
C ALA A 238 -11.00 -10.09 23.94
N GLY A 239 -11.21 -11.28 23.41
CA GLY A 239 -10.30 -12.44 23.50
C GLY A 239 -9.08 -12.36 22.56
N THR A 240 -8.52 -11.17 22.33
CA THR A 240 -7.37 -10.97 21.44
C THR A 240 -6.29 -10.13 22.09
N GLY A 241 -5.01 -10.47 21.83
CA GLY A 241 -3.86 -9.65 22.23
C GLY A 241 -3.66 -8.38 21.37
N ARG A 242 -4.50 -8.15 20.34
CA ARG A 242 -4.47 -6.89 19.58
C ARG A 242 -5.02 -5.75 20.43
N VAL A 243 -4.37 -4.60 20.36
CA VAL A 243 -4.79 -3.41 21.12
C VAL A 243 -6.13 -2.90 20.62
N PHE A 244 -6.26 -2.68 19.32
CA PHE A 244 -7.44 -2.04 18.72
C PHE A 244 -8.45 -3.05 18.21
N VAL A 245 -9.67 -2.98 18.76
CA VAL A 245 -10.77 -3.89 18.43
C VAL A 245 -12.03 -3.13 18.01
N VAL A 246 -12.96 -3.85 17.42
CA VAL A 246 -14.29 -3.34 17.05
C VAL A 246 -15.10 -3.08 18.30
N LEU A 247 -15.73 -1.88 18.43
CA LEU A 247 -16.47 -1.47 19.63
C LEU A 247 -17.95 -1.80 19.62
N LYS A 248 -18.55 -1.94 18.43
CA LYS A 248 -20.01 -2.10 18.28
C LYS A 248 -20.36 -3.15 17.23
N GLY A 249 -21.58 -3.67 17.33
CA GLY A 249 -22.13 -4.61 16.34
C GLY A 249 -21.69 -6.06 16.54
N PRO A 250 -22.02 -6.95 15.60
CA PRO A 250 -21.78 -8.40 15.72
C PRO A 250 -20.31 -8.80 15.83
N ARG A 251 -19.39 -7.92 15.40
CA ARG A 251 -17.93 -8.13 15.41
C ARG A 251 -17.26 -7.47 16.64
N ARG A 252 -18.03 -7.01 17.62
CA ARG A 252 -17.49 -6.38 18.84
C ARG A 252 -16.44 -7.26 19.51
N GLY A 253 -15.30 -6.68 19.89
CA GLY A 253 -14.18 -7.39 20.52
C GLY A 253 -13.22 -8.10 19.53
N LEU A 254 -13.58 -8.27 18.26
CA LEU A 254 -12.66 -8.78 17.24
C LEU A 254 -11.65 -7.71 16.80
N PRO A 255 -10.47 -8.09 16.31
CA PRO A 255 -9.49 -7.14 15.79
C PRO A 255 -10.10 -6.22 14.73
N LEU A 256 -9.79 -4.92 14.78
CA LEU A 256 -10.25 -3.96 13.80
C LEU A 256 -9.58 -4.22 12.45
N SER A 257 -10.37 -4.20 11.38
CA SER A 257 -9.86 -4.39 10.01
C SER A 257 -9.33 -3.08 9.40
N ALA A 258 -8.59 -3.21 8.29
CA ALA A 258 -8.08 -2.06 7.53
C ALA A 258 -9.22 -1.21 6.96
N GLU A 259 -10.25 -1.87 6.44
CA GLU A 259 -11.46 -1.23 5.92
C GLU A 259 -12.20 -0.45 7.02
N GLY A 260 -12.31 -1.05 8.22
CA GLY A 260 -12.94 -0.40 9.37
C GLY A 260 -12.20 0.88 9.80
N LEU A 261 -10.87 0.88 9.78
CA LEU A 261 -10.09 2.10 10.06
C LEU A 261 -10.26 3.14 8.94
N ASP A 262 -10.27 2.71 7.68
CA ASP A 262 -10.50 3.62 6.54
C ASP A 262 -11.89 4.27 6.61
N GLU A 263 -12.94 3.53 7.01
CA GLU A 263 -14.30 4.05 7.23
C GLU A 263 -14.37 5.07 8.39
N ILE A 264 -13.70 4.77 9.52
CA ILE A 264 -13.60 5.68 10.65
C ILE A 264 -12.98 7.01 10.21
N LEU A 265 -11.85 6.93 9.50
CA LEU A 265 -11.13 8.11 9.03
C LEU A 265 -11.94 8.88 7.98
N ALA A 266 -12.59 8.20 7.04
CA ALA A 266 -13.48 8.81 6.07
C ALA A 266 -14.67 9.54 6.73
N GLY A 267 -15.24 8.94 7.78
CA GLY A 267 -16.30 9.55 8.58
C GLY A 267 -15.81 10.80 9.32
N ALA A 268 -14.64 10.76 9.96
CA ALA A 268 -14.04 11.91 10.64
C ALA A 268 -13.70 13.02 9.65
N ARG A 269 -13.11 12.69 8.50
CA ARG A 269 -12.81 13.62 7.41
C ARG A 269 -14.05 14.40 6.95
N ARG A 270 -15.16 13.71 6.69
CA ARG A 270 -16.42 14.37 6.29
C ARG A 270 -16.93 15.33 7.37
N ARG A 271 -16.89 14.94 8.64
CA ARG A 271 -17.33 15.80 9.75
C ARG A 271 -16.42 17.02 9.96
N ALA A 272 -15.12 16.86 9.69
CA ALA A 272 -14.14 17.94 9.76
C ALA A 272 -14.17 18.88 8.55
N GLY A 273 -14.98 18.60 7.51
CA GLY A 273 -15.00 19.37 6.26
C GLY A 273 -13.69 19.31 5.48
N LEU A 274 -12.97 18.18 5.55
CA LEU A 274 -11.69 18.00 4.86
C LEU A 274 -11.90 17.21 3.55
N GLU A 275 -11.29 17.68 2.47
CA GLU A 275 -11.29 16.93 1.20
C GLU A 275 -10.44 15.67 1.27
N HIS A 276 -9.33 15.74 2.00
CA HIS A 276 -8.36 14.67 2.16
C HIS A 276 -8.04 14.45 3.64
N ALA A 277 -7.84 13.23 4.03
CA ALA A 277 -7.16 12.74 5.22
C ALA A 277 -7.17 11.22 5.14
N THR A 278 -6.09 10.62 4.72
CA THR A 278 -5.89 9.18 4.65
C THR A 278 -4.84 8.74 5.65
N CYS A 279 -4.82 7.46 6.02
CA CYS A 279 -3.78 6.91 6.90
C CYS A 279 -2.36 7.20 6.39
N HIS A 280 -2.19 7.26 5.07
CA HIS A 280 -0.89 7.55 4.46
C HIS A 280 -0.49 9.01 4.62
N GLU A 281 -1.44 9.94 4.41
CA GLU A 281 -1.22 11.37 4.61
C GLU A 281 -0.93 11.72 6.07
N LEU A 282 -1.60 11.08 7.04
CA LEU A 282 -1.27 11.27 8.47
C LEU A 282 0.19 10.92 8.76
N ARG A 283 0.64 9.77 8.28
CA ARG A 283 2.04 9.37 8.45
C ARG A 283 3.01 10.29 7.70
N HIS A 284 2.68 10.71 6.47
CA HIS A 284 3.51 11.67 5.74
C HIS A 284 3.61 13.00 6.47
N THR A 285 2.51 13.50 7.01
CA THR A 285 2.48 14.71 7.86
C THR A 285 3.43 14.57 9.04
N CYS A 286 3.42 13.43 9.74
CA CYS A 286 4.35 13.18 10.85
C CYS A 286 5.81 13.26 10.38
N LEU A 287 6.18 12.50 9.35
CA LEU A 287 7.57 12.40 8.91
C LEU A 287 8.09 13.73 8.34
N THR A 288 7.25 14.47 7.63
CA THR A 288 7.59 15.81 7.11
C THR A 288 7.82 16.80 8.26
N ARG A 289 6.91 16.84 9.23
CA ARG A 289 7.05 17.72 10.41
C ARG A 289 8.28 17.41 11.25
N LEU A 290 8.62 16.13 11.42
CA LEU A 290 9.86 15.75 12.09
C LEU A 290 11.09 16.29 11.34
N ARG A 291 11.07 16.24 10.01
CA ARG A 291 12.14 16.78 9.18
C ARG A 291 12.20 18.30 9.27
N GLU A 292 11.08 18.99 9.22
CA GLU A 292 10.97 20.46 9.36
C GLU A 292 11.42 20.94 10.75
N ALA A 293 11.18 20.12 11.79
CA ALA A 293 11.67 20.36 13.14
C ALA A 293 13.18 20.09 13.33
N GLY A 294 13.92 19.81 12.24
CA GLY A 294 15.37 19.63 12.26
C GLY A 294 15.86 18.21 12.51
N MET A 295 14.96 17.21 12.59
CA MET A 295 15.41 15.81 12.75
C MET A 295 16.24 15.37 11.54
N ALA A 296 17.39 14.73 11.78
CA ALA A 296 18.25 14.20 10.73
C ALA A 296 17.49 13.23 9.80
N LEU A 297 17.80 13.26 8.50
CA LEU A 297 17.09 12.45 7.51
C LEU A 297 17.18 10.94 7.85
N GLU A 298 18.33 10.49 8.30
CA GLU A 298 18.59 9.11 8.71
C GLU A 298 17.69 8.69 9.89
N ALA A 299 17.49 9.59 10.85
CA ALA A 299 16.60 9.35 12.00
C ALA A 299 15.12 9.29 11.55
N VAL A 300 14.70 10.18 10.64
CA VAL A 300 13.34 10.13 10.05
C VAL A 300 13.14 8.84 9.25
N GLN A 301 14.14 8.39 8.50
CA GLN A 301 14.09 7.14 7.75
C GLN A 301 14.04 5.91 8.67
N ALA A 302 14.83 5.91 9.76
CA ALA A 302 14.80 4.87 10.78
C ALA A 302 13.41 4.81 11.43
N GLN A 303 12.83 5.94 11.82
CA GLN A 303 11.45 6.03 12.35
C GLN A 303 10.43 5.56 11.32
N ALA A 304 10.61 5.92 10.05
CA ALA A 304 9.77 5.45 8.97
C ALA A 304 9.93 3.94 8.69
N GLY A 305 11.04 3.31 9.06
CA GLY A 305 11.35 1.93 8.70
C GLY A 305 11.48 1.77 7.19
N HIS A 306 12.28 2.63 6.56
CA HIS A 306 12.69 2.50 5.16
C HIS A 306 13.95 1.64 5.10
N ALA A 307 13.97 0.60 4.27
CA ALA A 307 15.07 -0.36 4.17
C ALA A 307 16.28 0.20 3.39
N SER A 308 16.13 1.31 2.65
CA SER A 308 17.21 1.94 1.88
C SER A 308 17.02 3.45 1.78
N ILE A 309 18.12 4.17 1.64
CA ILE A 309 18.17 5.62 1.44
C ILE A 309 17.45 6.03 0.11
N GLU A 310 17.46 5.14 -0.90
CA GLU A 310 16.85 5.37 -2.20
C GLU A 310 15.30 5.27 -2.22
N ALA A 311 14.71 4.70 -1.18
CA ALA A 311 13.24 4.49 -1.08
C ALA A 311 12.50 5.60 -0.32
N GLY A 312 13.18 6.64 0.13
CA GLY A 312 12.55 7.82 0.73
C GLY A 312 11.84 8.66 -0.34
N PRO A 313 10.61 9.17 -0.09
CA PRO A 313 10.11 10.27 -0.89
C PRO A 313 11.09 11.45 -0.76
N ASP A 314 11.25 12.23 -1.83
CA ASP A 314 11.96 13.52 -1.80
C ASP A 314 11.28 14.40 -0.73
N LEU A 315 11.77 14.34 0.50
CA LEU A 315 11.35 15.24 1.56
C LEU A 315 11.99 16.61 1.25
N PRO A 316 11.21 17.69 1.19
CA PRO A 316 11.76 19.01 0.87
C PRO A 316 12.88 19.36 1.86
N ALA A 317 13.95 19.94 1.33
CA ALA A 317 15.00 20.51 2.16
C ALA A 317 14.39 21.60 3.06
N PRO A 318 14.85 21.75 4.32
CA PRO A 318 14.40 22.86 5.17
C PRO A 318 14.67 24.18 4.44
N GLY A 319 13.62 25.00 4.29
CA GLY A 319 13.76 26.34 3.75
C GLY A 319 14.80 27.12 4.57
N ARG A 320 15.68 27.83 3.87
CA ARG A 320 16.60 28.78 4.49
C ARG A 320 15.83 29.99 4.98
#